data_05655f8c3f4647a4d36ab11d3eee26dd
#
_entry.id   05655f8c3f4647a4d36ab11d3eee26dd
#
_cell.length_a   1.000
_cell.length_b   1.000
_cell.length_c   1.000
_cell.angle_alpha   90.00
_cell.angle_beta   90.00
_cell.angle_gamma   90.00
#
_symmetry.space_group_name_H-M   'P 1'
#
loop_
_entity.id
_entity.type
_entity.pdbx_description
1 polymer ?
#
loop_
_entity_poly.entity_id
_entity_poly.type
_entity_poly.pdbx_seq_one_letter_code
_entity_poly.pdbx_strand_id
1 'polypeptide(L)'
;MTDLSISDAGVNAGQAAAAVQQRPSPAQADTQHGVHQAAQAAGPMASAIASVLDTTRRWFVQEEAVVGLAHRVRNLPCQDAARAVAHPRPALVLADGAGSSAVSEIGARAVVGSLVRLLDTLDKPLSDWLDRDCADPGQQARSWGLLLAKHAIGTLKDLAEEHRRELRDFRCTLLVAVVGRQHLLWLKVGDGAIVLEQRRLQTDEQGQSSWAHDLCVLGESGKGEFANQTQFLDGVGPDEVQVGCLPAAQVSGLALMSDGAAERLVAHDGSRVALRVSSLLQQLREDKLRRSALTRMFYEEDFCTGTSGDDRSIALTACVDPVIRSETATKIQAPATPAAAPTKKSRKRNRRRG
;
A
#
# COMPACT_ATOMS: atom_id res chain seq x y z
N MET A 1 -58.07 -21.77 -44.67
CA MET A 1 -58.09 -21.10 -45.96
C MET A 1 -56.98 -20.15 -45.99
N THR A 2 -56.06 -20.53 -46.65
CA THR A 2 -55.15 -20.33 -47.80
C THR A 2 -53.84 -19.75 -47.28
N ASP A 3 -52.75 -20.45 -47.18
CA ASP A 3 -51.99 -21.21 -48.19
C ASP A 3 -50.92 -20.36 -48.88
N LEU A 4 -49.65 -20.85 -48.77
CA LEU A 4 -48.54 -20.86 -49.72
C LEU A 4 -47.79 -19.53 -49.92
N SER A 5 -46.44 -19.49 -50.05
CA SER A 5 -45.44 -20.49 -50.48
C SER A 5 -44.01 -19.88 -50.38
N ILE A 6 -43.09 -20.62 -49.95
CA ILE A 6 -41.79 -21.05 -50.47
C ILE A 6 -41.22 -20.21 -51.65
N SER A 7 -39.97 -19.74 -51.46
CA SER A 7 -38.92 -19.99 -52.49
C SER A 7 -37.51 -19.86 -51.92
N ASP A 8 -36.79 -20.94 -52.08
CA ASP A 8 -35.34 -21.13 -52.00
C ASP A 8 -34.58 -20.18 -52.95
N ALA A 9 -33.42 -19.77 -52.54
CA ALA A 9 -32.24 -19.78 -53.35
C ALA A 9 -30.99 -19.57 -52.49
N GLY A 10 -30.23 -20.62 -52.29
CA GLY A 10 -28.89 -20.61 -51.82
C GLY A 10 -27.90 -20.06 -52.86
N VAL A 11 -26.77 -19.57 -52.38
CA VAL A 11 -25.46 -19.76 -53.02
C VAL A 11 -24.37 -19.59 -51.93
N ASN A 12 -23.49 -20.53 -51.95
CA ASN A 12 -22.18 -20.72 -51.30
C ASN A 12 -21.16 -19.64 -51.63
N ALA A 13 -20.30 -19.31 -50.66
CA ALA A 13 -18.83 -19.10 -50.77
C ALA A 13 -18.36 -18.48 -49.45
N GLY A 14 -17.56 -19.05 -48.60
CA GLY A 14 -16.25 -19.54 -48.79
C GLY A 14 -15.19 -18.48 -48.48
N GLN A 15 -14.40 -18.70 -47.38
CA GLN A 15 -13.09 -18.07 -47.08
C GLN A 15 -13.18 -16.70 -46.36
N ALA A 16 -12.46 -16.41 -45.33
CA ALA A 16 -11.15 -16.77 -44.81
C ALA A 16 -11.06 -16.15 -43.42
N ALA A 17 -10.66 -16.94 -42.43
CA ALA A 17 -10.28 -16.45 -41.12
C ALA A 17 -8.95 -15.70 -41.25
N ALA A 18 -8.99 -14.38 -41.13
CA ALA A 18 -7.80 -13.58 -40.91
C ALA A 18 -7.66 -13.37 -39.38
N ALA A 19 -6.70 -14.03 -38.78
CA ALA A 19 -6.28 -13.77 -37.41
C ALA A 19 -5.70 -12.35 -37.34
N VAL A 20 -6.48 -11.45 -36.79
CA VAL A 20 -5.98 -10.13 -36.40
C VAL A 20 -5.20 -10.32 -35.09
N GLN A 21 -3.89 -10.40 -35.18
CA GLN A 21 -3.00 -10.20 -34.04
C GLN A 21 -3.18 -8.76 -33.56
N GLN A 22 -3.90 -8.59 -32.46
CA GLN A 22 -3.94 -7.32 -31.74
C GLN A 22 -2.55 -7.08 -31.12
N ARG A 23 -1.85 -6.08 -31.65
CA ARG A 23 -0.67 -5.52 -30.99
C ARG A 23 -1.13 -4.83 -29.70
N PRO A 24 -0.45 -5.04 -28.57
CA PRO A 24 -0.75 -4.30 -27.34
C PRO A 24 -0.57 -2.80 -27.57
N SER A 25 -1.49 -2.01 -27.04
CA SER A 25 -1.50 -0.54 -27.10
C SER A 25 -0.27 0.01 -26.38
N PRO A 26 0.42 1.06 -26.90
CA PRO A 26 1.64 1.59 -26.30
C PRO A 26 1.49 2.20 -24.90
N ALA A 27 0.27 2.45 -24.43
CA ALA A 27 0.02 3.01 -23.09
C ALA A 27 0.28 2.04 -21.93
N GLN A 28 0.31 0.72 -22.16
CA GLN A 28 0.58 -0.27 -21.10
C GLN A 28 2.08 -0.49 -20.84
N ALA A 29 2.94 -0.07 -21.75
CA ALA A 29 4.40 -0.26 -21.60
C ALA A 29 5.05 0.82 -20.72
N ASP A 30 4.50 2.05 -20.69
CA ASP A 30 5.14 3.16 -19.99
C ASP A 30 4.88 3.15 -18.47
N THR A 31 3.74 2.61 -18.01
CA THR A 31 3.45 2.55 -16.56
C THR A 31 4.26 1.48 -15.84
N GLN A 32 4.54 0.35 -16.51
CA GLN A 32 5.44 -0.67 -15.95
C GLN A 32 6.91 -0.23 -15.96
N HIS A 33 7.31 0.63 -16.89
CA HIS A 33 8.68 1.18 -16.93
C HIS A 33 8.98 2.14 -15.79
N GLY A 34 8.01 2.94 -15.33
CA GLY A 34 8.18 3.85 -14.21
C GLY A 34 8.41 3.13 -12.88
N VAL A 35 7.69 2.04 -12.65
CA VAL A 35 7.83 1.23 -11.42
C VAL A 35 9.12 0.39 -11.45
N HIS A 36 9.52 -0.12 -12.63
CA HIS A 36 10.78 -0.85 -12.78
C HIS A 36 12.03 0.05 -12.71
N GLN A 37 11.97 1.30 -13.16
CA GLN A 37 13.11 2.22 -13.04
C GLN A 37 13.37 2.66 -11.60
N ALA A 38 12.33 2.80 -10.77
CA ALA A 38 12.50 3.08 -9.34
C ALA A 38 13.15 1.90 -8.58
N ALA A 39 12.89 0.66 -9.02
CA ALA A 39 13.48 -0.54 -8.39
C ALA A 39 14.94 -0.80 -8.81
N GLN A 40 15.37 -0.35 -9.99
CA GLN A 40 16.74 -0.56 -10.51
C GLN A 40 17.77 0.49 -10.04
N ALA A 41 17.32 1.63 -9.50
CA ALA A 41 18.22 2.67 -8.98
C ALA A 41 18.76 2.38 -7.56
N ALA A 42 18.33 1.29 -6.92
CA ALA A 42 18.85 0.87 -5.63
C ALA A 42 20.18 0.12 -5.81
N GLY A 43 21.29 0.86 -5.84
CA GLY A 43 22.65 0.30 -5.89
C GLY A 43 23.02 -0.49 -4.62
N PRO A 44 24.21 -1.13 -4.59
CA PRO A 44 24.67 -2.02 -3.51
C PRO A 44 24.65 -1.40 -2.10
N MET A 45 24.56 -0.08 -1.96
CA MET A 45 24.36 0.59 -0.67
C MET A 45 22.97 0.34 -0.07
N ALA A 46 21.93 0.12 -0.87
CA ALA A 46 20.59 -0.18 -0.36
C ALA A 46 20.54 -1.55 0.34
N SER A 47 21.31 -2.53 -0.14
CA SER A 47 21.43 -3.85 0.49
C SER A 47 22.18 -3.81 1.82
N ALA A 48 23.21 -2.98 1.94
CA ALA A 48 23.95 -2.81 3.19
C ALA A 48 23.13 -2.07 4.27
N ILE A 49 22.28 -1.11 3.86
CA ILE A 49 21.38 -0.41 4.76
C ILE A 49 20.26 -1.35 5.24
N ALA A 50 19.73 -2.21 4.36
CA ALA A 50 18.70 -3.18 4.69
C ALA A 50 19.11 -4.17 5.79
N SER A 51 20.39 -4.58 5.83
CA SER A 51 20.90 -5.51 6.83
C SER A 51 21.06 -4.90 8.24
N VAL A 52 21.19 -3.57 8.34
CA VAL A 52 21.33 -2.84 9.62
C VAL A 52 19.96 -2.44 10.20
N LEU A 53 18.90 -2.44 9.38
CA LEU A 53 17.61 -1.87 9.74
C LEU A 53 16.63 -2.86 10.40
N ASP A 54 17.02 -4.14 10.58
CA ASP A 54 16.04 -5.21 10.81
C ASP A 54 15.65 -5.49 12.26
N THR A 55 16.10 -4.79 13.27
CA THR A 55 15.84 -5.37 14.60
C THR A 55 14.60 -4.88 15.34
N THR A 56 14.00 -3.74 15.00
CA THR A 56 12.75 -3.32 15.66
C THR A 56 12.01 -2.23 14.88
N ARG A 57 11.41 -2.58 13.76
CA ARG A 57 10.47 -1.64 13.13
C ARG A 57 9.25 -1.48 14.03
N ARG A 58 9.12 -0.32 14.65
CA ARG A 58 7.93 0.03 15.43
C ARG A 58 6.94 0.76 14.53
N TRP A 59 5.74 0.17 14.39
CA TRP A 59 4.65 0.71 13.60
C TRP A 59 3.57 1.29 14.48
N PHE A 60 3.05 2.43 14.07
CA PHE A 60 1.84 3.03 14.63
C PHE A 60 0.74 2.98 13.59
N VAL A 61 -0.50 2.90 14.06
CA VAL A 61 -1.68 2.84 13.22
C VAL A 61 -2.77 3.78 13.72
N GLN A 62 -3.57 4.29 12.80
CA GLN A 62 -4.77 5.06 13.11
C GLN A 62 -5.78 4.89 11.98
N GLU A 63 -7.05 4.84 12.31
CA GLU A 63 -8.13 4.86 11.33
C GLU A 63 -9.26 5.79 11.75
N GLU A 64 -10.03 6.26 10.77
CA GLU A 64 -11.28 6.99 10.95
C GLU A 64 -12.20 6.80 9.74
N ALA A 65 -13.49 6.73 9.99
CA ALA A 65 -14.55 6.82 8.99
C ALA A 65 -15.65 7.74 9.51
N VAL A 66 -16.04 8.72 8.70
CA VAL A 66 -17.05 9.71 9.08
C VAL A 66 -18.13 9.83 8.03
N VAL A 67 -19.35 10.11 8.47
CA VAL A 67 -20.48 10.37 7.59
C VAL A 67 -20.24 11.65 6.81
N GLY A 68 -20.34 11.58 5.51
CA GLY A 68 -20.29 12.72 4.61
C GLY A 68 -21.46 13.69 4.74
N LEU A 69 -21.26 14.94 4.33
CA LEU A 69 -22.31 15.96 4.49
C LEU A 69 -23.56 15.62 3.67
N ALA A 70 -23.40 15.05 2.45
CA ALA A 70 -24.51 14.63 1.62
C ALA A 70 -25.33 13.49 2.25
N HIS A 71 -24.69 12.56 2.95
CA HIS A 71 -25.34 11.47 3.68
C HIS A 71 -26.01 11.96 4.94
N ARG A 72 -25.39 12.89 5.67
CA ARG A 72 -25.98 13.50 6.88
C ARG A 72 -27.31 14.21 6.57
N VAL A 73 -27.37 14.97 5.47
CA VAL A 73 -28.62 15.64 5.06
C VAL A 73 -29.75 14.64 4.77
N ARG A 74 -29.41 13.45 4.30
CA ARG A 74 -30.36 12.36 4.01
C ARG A 74 -30.63 11.43 5.18
N ASN A 75 -29.99 11.65 6.35
CA ASN A 75 -29.99 10.75 7.49
C ASN A 75 -29.53 9.32 7.15
N LEU A 76 -28.56 9.18 6.25
CA LEU A 76 -27.95 7.91 5.92
C LEU A 76 -26.80 7.61 6.91
N PRO A 77 -26.53 6.34 7.21
CA PRO A 77 -25.36 5.93 7.99
C PRO A 77 -24.08 6.15 7.18
N CYS A 78 -22.93 6.12 7.87
CA CYS A 78 -21.64 6.02 7.19
C CYS A 78 -21.54 4.67 6.51
N GLN A 79 -21.36 4.67 5.20
CA GLN A 79 -21.23 3.48 4.36
C GLN A 79 -19.79 3.00 4.26
N ASP A 80 -18.83 3.83 4.69
CA ASP A 80 -17.42 3.48 4.76
C ASP A 80 -17.07 2.66 6.01
N ALA A 81 -16.08 1.81 5.87
CA ALA A 81 -15.44 1.11 6.98
C ALA A 81 -13.92 1.07 6.79
N ALA A 82 -13.17 1.32 7.86
CA ALA A 82 -11.73 1.26 7.86
C ALA A 82 -11.20 0.57 9.12
N ARG A 83 -10.12 -0.20 8.99
CA ARG A 83 -9.36 -0.79 10.08
C ARG A 83 -7.87 -0.74 9.81
N ALA A 84 -7.13 -0.44 10.87
CA ALA A 84 -5.69 -0.45 10.87
C ALA A 84 -5.19 -1.24 12.09
N VAL A 85 -4.34 -2.24 11.88
CA VAL A 85 -3.75 -3.06 12.93
C VAL A 85 -2.23 -3.01 12.84
N ALA A 86 -1.55 -2.92 13.99
CA ALA A 86 -0.09 -2.94 14.08
C ALA A 86 0.46 -4.35 14.36
N HIS A 87 -0.35 -5.21 14.94
CA HIS A 87 0.03 -6.55 15.38
C HIS A 87 -0.95 -7.61 14.85
N PRO A 88 -0.47 -8.82 14.48
CA PRO A 88 0.92 -9.29 14.54
C PRO A 88 1.84 -8.60 13.54
N ARG A 89 1.30 -7.98 12.49
CA ARG A 89 1.98 -7.16 11.47
C ARG A 89 1.13 -5.96 11.07
N PRO A 90 1.73 -4.88 10.52
CA PRO A 90 0.94 -3.77 10.03
C PRO A 90 0.04 -4.21 8.89
N ALA A 91 -1.26 -4.03 9.06
CA ALA A 91 -2.25 -4.28 8.03
C ALA A 91 -3.36 -3.23 8.07
N LEU A 92 -3.74 -2.78 6.89
CA LEU A 92 -4.79 -1.81 6.65
C LEU A 92 -5.85 -2.45 5.77
N VAL A 93 -7.11 -2.27 6.11
CA VAL A 93 -8.27 -2.69 5.32
C VAL A 93 -9.29 -1.57 5.31
N LEU A 94 -9.78 -1.22 4.13
CA LEU A 94 -10.79 -0.18 3.94
C LEU A 94 -11.78 -0.65 2.87
N ALA A 95 -13.05 -0.38 3.09
CA ALA A 95 -14.12 -0.61 2.14
C ALA A 95 -15.08 0.58 2.16
N ASP A 96 -15.46 1.02 0.96
CA ASP A 96 -16.42 2.08 0.70
C ASP A 96 -17.68 1.44 0.16
N GLY A 97 -18.80 1.67 0.81
CA GLY A 97 -20.09 1.10 0.46
C GLY A 97 -20.79 1.91 -0.62
N ALA A 98 -21.26 1.26 -1.68
CA ALA A 98 -21.91 1.93 -2.78
C ALA A 98 -23.15 2.74 -2.32
N GLY A 99 -23.17 4.05 -2.57
CA GLY A 99 -24.26 4.96 -2.22
C GLY A 99 -25.62 4.62 -2.84
N SER A 100 -25.62 3.80 -3.91
CA SER A 100 -26.83 3.28 -4.57
C SER A 100 -27.38 1.99 -3.96
N SER A 101 -26.69 1.37 -3.03
CA SER A 101 -27.04 0.09 -2.42
C SER A 101 -27.81 0.28 -1.12
N ALA A 102 -28.73 -0.64 -0.83
CA ALA A 102 -29.69 -0.46 0.25
C ALA A 102 -29.07 -0.55 1.66
N VAL A 103 -28.03 -1.35 1.84
CA VAL A 103 -27.37 -1.66 3.13
C VAL A 103 -25.87 -1.86 2.95
N SER A 104 -25.23 -1.03 2.12
CA SER A 104 -23.81 -1.12 1.81
C SER A 104 -22.90 -0.95 3.03
N GLU A 105 -23.36 -0.18 4.04
CA GLU A 105 -22.65 -0.01 5.31
C GLU A 105 -22.50 -1.34 6.08
N ILE A 106 -23.44 -2.25 5.96
CA ILE A 106 -23.36 -3.59 6.56
C ILE A 106 -22.30 -4.41 5.81
N GLY A 107 -22.32 -4.38 4.48
CA GLY A 107 -21.36 -5.06 3.63
C GLY A 107 -19.92 -4.58 3.89
N ALA A 108 -19.68 -3.27 3.83
CA ALA A 108 -18.37 -2.68 4.07
C ALA A 108 -17.79 -3.05 5.45
N ARG A 109 -18.59 -2.91 6.52
CA ARG A 109 -18.17 -3.28 7.87
C ARG A 109 -17.87 -4.77 8.03
N ALA A 110 -18.69 -5.63 7.44
CA ALA A 110 -18.49 -7.08 7.51
C ALA A 110 -17.23 -7.50 6.75
N VAL A 111 -17.03 -6.99 5.55
CA VAL A 111 -15.83 -7.26 4.72
C VAL A 111 -14.57 -6.83 5.48
N VAL A 112 -14.50 -5.61 5.97
CA VAL A 112 -13.36 -5.10 6.73
C VAL A 112 -13.09 -5.95 7.98
N GLY A 113 -14.15 -6.23 8.76
CA GLY A 113 -14.02 -7.05 9.97
C GLY A 113 -13.60 -8.49 9.71
N SER A 114 -14.12 -9.13 8.65
CA SER A 114 -13.78 -10.50 8.29
C SER A 114 -12.33 -10.60 7.78
N LEU A 115 -11.89 -9.65 6.95
CA LEU A 115 -10.53 -9.63 6.44
C LEU A 115 -9.48 -9.40 7.53
N VAL A 116 -9.73 -8.51 8.49
CA VAL A 116 -8.81 -8.31 9.62
C VAL A 116 -8.65 -9.62 10.42
N ARG A 117 -9.74 -10.33 10.70
CA ARG A 117 -9.69 -11.64 11.38
C ARG A 117 -8.98 -12.71 10.52
N LEU A 118 -9.20 -12.71 9.21
CA LEU A 118 -8.52 -13.62 8.29
C LEU A 118 -7.01 -13.37 8.28
N LEU A 119 -6.59 -12.11 8.19
CA LEU A 119 -5.16 -11.73 8.20
C LEU A 119 -4.47 -12.13 9.50
N ASP A 120 -5.14 -11.98 10.64
CA ASP A 120 -4.65 -12.48 11.93
C ASP A 120 -4.52 -14.00 11.94
N THR A 121 -5.55 -14.72 11.49
CA THR A 121 -5.57 -16.19 11.40
C THR A 121 -4.47 -16.74 10.48
N LEU A 122 -4.20 -16.03 9.38
CA LEU A 122 -3.22 -16.42 8.37
C LEU A 122 -1.85 -15.79 8.60
N ASP A 123 -1.57 -15.22 9.78
CA ASP A 123 -0.29 -14.54 10.04
C ASP A 123 0.93 -15.44 9.78
N LYS A 124 0.86 -16.69 10.22
CA LYS A 124 1.98 -17.63 10.02
C LYS A 124 2.29 -17.90 8.54
N PRO A 125 1.34 -18.33 7.67
CA PRO A 125 1.61 -18.50 6.24
C PRO A 125 1.95 -17.17 5.55
N LEU A 126 1.41 -16.02 5.99
CA LEU A 126 1.82 -14.71 5.50
C LEU A 126 3.27 -14.40 5.86
N SER A 127 3.73 -14.73 7.08
CA SER A 127 5.13 -14.58 7.49
C SER A 127 6.07 -15.40 6.61
N ASP A 128 5.68 -16.63 6.27
CA ASP A 128 6.52 -17.53 5.47
C ASP A 128 6.80 -16.93 4.07
N TRP A 129 5.97 -16.01 3.60
CA TRP A 129 6.16 -15.30 2.35
C TRP A 129 6.61 -13.84 2.55
N LEU A 130 5.87 -13.03 3.31
CA LEU A 130 6.12 -11.58 3.41
C LEU A 130 7.43 -11.23 4.13
N ASP A 131 7.93 -12.14 4.98
CA ASP A 131 9.11 -11.90 5.81
C ASP A 131 10.38 -12.58 5.27
N ARG A 132 10.32 -13.26 4.12
CA ARG A 132 11.43 -13.98 3.50
C ARG A 132 11.62 -13.61 2.04
N ASP A 133 12.82 -13.85 1.53
CA ASP A 133 13.06 -13.76 0.10
C ASP A 133 12.23 -14.81 -0.65
N CYS A 134 11.66 -14.40 -1.77
CA CYS A 134 10.80 -15.21 -2.62
C CYS A 134 11.26 -15.10 -4.07
N ALA A 135 11.30 -16.22 -4.79
CA ALA A 135 11.72 -16.26 -6.18
C ALA A 135 10.76 -15.51 -7.11
N ASP A 136 9.46 -15.54 -6.81
CA ASP A 136 8.42 -14.82 -7.56
C ASP A 136 7.42 -14.14 -6.61
N PRO A 137 7.79 -12.97 -6.06
CA PRO A 137 6.92 -12.24 -5.15
C PRO A 137 5.64 -11.73 -5.83
N GLY A 138 5.66 -11.49 -7.14
CA GLY A 138 4.50 -11.03 -7.90
C GLY A 138 3.43 -12.11 -8.01
N GLN A 139 3.79 -13.34 -8.34
CA GLN A 139 2.86 -14.46 -8.40
C GLN A 139 2.27 -14.78 -7.02
N GLN A 140 3.10 -14.76 -5.98
CA GLN A 140 2.64 -14.94 -4.61
C GLN A 140 1.64 -13.84 -4.21
N ALA A 141 1.97 -12.58 -4.49
CA ALA A 141 1.05 -11.47 -4.23
C ALA A 141 -0.29 -11.67 -4.93
N ARG A 142 -0.25 -12.05 -6.22
CA ARG A 142 -1.46 -12.33 -7.00
C ARG A 142 -2.31 -13.40 -6.36
N SER A 143 -1.71 -14.51 -5.94
CA SER A 143 -2.41 -15.62 -5.28
C SER A 143 -3.06 -15.20 -3.96
N TRP A 144 -2.32 -14.46 -3.12
CA TRP A 144 -2.82 -13.94 -1.86
C TRP A 144 -3.91 -12.88 -2.07
N GLY A 145 -3.72 -11.95 -3.01
CA GLY A 145 -4.70 -10.93 -3.32
C GLY A 145 -6.03 -11.53 -3.77
N LEU A 146 -6.00 -12.51 -4.67
CA LEU A 146 -7.22 -13.20 -5.11
C LEU A 146 -7.88 -14.00 -3.98
N LEU A 147 -7.11 -14.61 -3.07
CA LEU A 147 -7.65 -15.27 -1.88
C LEU A 147 -8.39 -14.28 -0.99
N LEU A 148 -7.80 -13.11 -0.71
CA LEU A 148 -8.43 -12.06 0.10
C LEU A 148 -9.70 -11.51 -0.56
N ALA A 149 -9.66 -11.23 -1.86
CA ALA A 149 -10.84 -10.78 -2.63
C ALA A 149 -11.96 -11.84 -2.62
N LYS A 150 -11.62 -13.12 -2.84
CA LYS A 150 -12.58 -14.22 -2.80
C LYS A 150 -13.22 -14.37 -1.42
N HIS A 151 -12.44 -14.22 -0.34
CA HIS A 151 -12.97 -14.25 1.02
C HIS A 151 -13.95 -13.09 1.26
N ALA A 152 -13.59 -11.87 0.83
CA ALA A 152 -14.47 -10.70 0.93
C ALA A 152 -15.80 -10.91 0.17
N ILE A 153 -15.73 -11.43 -1.05
CA ILE A 153 -16.94 -11.79 -1.83
C ILE A 153 -17.76 -12.86 -1.12
N GLY A 154 -17.11 -13.87 -0.51
CA GLY A 154 -17.76 -14.90 0.31
C GLY A 154 -18.53 -14.26 1.47
N THR A 155 -17.91 -13.33 2.21
CA THR A 155 -18.55 -12.58 3.29
C THR A 155 -19.82 -11.86 2.84
N LEU A 156 -19.79 -11.21 1.65
CA LEU A 156 -20.97 -10.54 1.10
C LEU A 156 -22.08 -11.54 0.72
N LYS A 157 -21.72 -12.72 0.20
CA LYS A 157 -22.69 -13.77 -0.13
C LYS A 157 -23.37 -14.34 1.11
N ASP A 158 -22.58 -14.59 2.17
CA ASP A 158 -23.11 -15.06 3.46
C ASP A 158 -24.12 -14.04 4.03
N LEU A 159 -23.79 -12.74 3.97
CA LEU A 159 -24.72 -11.66 4.38
C LEU A 159 -25.99 -11.63 3.53
N ALA A 160 -25.87 -11.77 2.21
CA ALA A 160 -27.02 -11.77 1.31
C ALA A 160 -27.99 -12.91 1.64
N GLU A 161 -27.45 -14.11 1.93
CA GLU A 161 -28.22 -15.28 2.36
C GLU A 161 -28.85 -15.06 3.74
N GLU A 162 -28.07 -14.62 4.75
CA GLU A 162 -28.53 -14.36 6.11
C GLU A 162 -29.68 -13.33 6.15
N HIS A 163 -29.50 -12.23 5.44
CA HIS A 163 -30.48 -11.13 5.40
C HIS A 163 -31.60 -11.33 4.37
N ARG A 164 -31.55 -12.39 3.55
CA ARG A 164 -32.49 -12.66 2.44
C ARG A 164 -32.61 -11.48 1.48
N ARG A 165 -31.46 -10.91 1.12
CA ARG A 165 -31.30 -9.77 0.20
C ARG A 165 -30.44 -10.16 -1.01
N GLU A 166 -30.44 -9.28 -2.01
CA GLU A 166 -29.54 -9.46 -3.14
C GLU A 166 -28.09 -9.08 -2.78
N LEU A 167 -27.13 -9.73 -3.39
CA LEU A 167 -25.70 -9.46 -3.17
C LEU A 167 -25.36 -7.97 -3.41
N ARG A 168 -25.96 -7.37 -4.43
CA ARG A 168 -25.78 -5.95 -4.77
C ARG A 168 -26.24 -4.96 -3.69
N ASP A 169 -27.09 -5.39 -2.74
CA ASP A 169 -27.50 -4.53 -1.63
C ASP A 169 -26.37 -4.26 -0.63
N PHE A 170 -25.34 -5.13 -0.60
CA PHE A 170 -24.18 -5.07 0.29
C PHE A 170 -22.89 -4.64 -0.41
N ARG A 171 -22.95 -4.22 -1.69
CA ARG A 171 -21.75 -3.97 -2.49
C ARG A 171 -20.87 -2.88 -1.89
N CYS A 172 -19.57 -3.11 -1.98
CA CYS A 172 -18.55 -2.17 -1.56
C CYS A 172 -17.27 -2.33 -2.38
N THR A 173 -16.39 -1.35 -2.29
CA THR A 173 -15.00 -1.42 -2.76
C THR A 173 -14.13 -2.21 -1.78
N LEU A 174 -12.85 -2.39 -2.09
CA LEU A 174 -11.89 -2.98 -1.16
C LEU A 174 -10.49 -2.46 -1.41
N LEU A 175 -9.86 -1.95 -0.37
CA LEU A 175 -8.44 -1.64 -0.32
C LEU A 175 -7.80 -2.44 0.82
N VAL A 176 -6.66 -3.09 0.54
CA VAL A 176 -5.89 -3.82 1.54
C VAL A 176 -4.41 -3.52 1.37
N ALA A 177 -3.69 -3.33 2.47
CA ALA A 177 -2.23 -3.31 2.49
C ALA A 177 -1.71 -4.10 3.69
N VAL A 178 -0.71 -4.96 3.48
CA VAL A 178 -0.11 -5.81 4.52
C VAL A 178 1.40 -5.71 4.41
N VAL A 179 2.05 -5.27 5.48
CA VAL A 179 3.50 -5.06 5.51
C VAL A 179 4.20 -6.23 6.21
N GLY A 180 5.11 -6.87 5.48
CA GLY A 180 6.06 -7.81 6.05
C GLY A 180 7.44 -7.20 6.23
N ARG A 181 8.44 -8.06 6.52
CA ARG A 181 9.84 -7.63 6.64
C ARG A 181 10.51 -7.44 5.27
N GLN A 182 10.18 -8.29 4.29
CA GLN A 182 10.76 -8.26 2.95
C GLN A 182 9.81 -7.66 1.92
N HIS A 183 8.50 -7.90 2.06
CA HIS A 183 7.51 -7.53 1.08
C HIS A 183 6.34 -6.76 1.68
N LEU A 184 5.82 -5.80 0.90
CA LEU A 184 4.52 -5.15 1.05
C LEU A 184 3.57 -5.77 0.05
N LEU A 185 2.47 -6.36 0.50
CA LEU A 185 1.32 -6.74 -0.33
C LEU A 185 0.30 -5.60 -0.33
N TRP A 186 -0.22 -5.26 -1.50
CA TRP A 186 -1.40 -4.41 -1.63
C TRP A 186 -2.41 -4.99 -2.61
N LEU A 187 -3.69 -4.67 -2.37
CA LEU A 187 -4.82 -5.07 -3.21
C LEU A 187 -5.79 -3.90 -3.31
N LYS A 188 -6.37 -3.71 -4.49
CA LYS A 188 -7.37 -2.68 -4.77
C LYS A 188 -8.48 -3.21 -5.66
N VAL A 189 -9.73 -2.96 -5.25
CA VAL A 189 -10.96 -3.05 -6.02
C VAL A 189 -11.72 -1.76 -5.79
N GLY A 190 -11.99 -1.00 -6.84
CA GLY A 190 -12.69 0.28 -6.76
C GLY A 190 -11.77 1.49 -6.94
N ASP A 191 -12.28 2.67 -6.63
CA ASP A 191 -11.71 3.98 -6.97
C ASP A 191 -11.05 4.71 -5.79
N GLY A 192 -11.09 4.17 -4.59
CA GLY A 192 -10.30 4.68 -3.46
C GLY A 192 -8.79 4.73 -3.76
N ALA A 193 -8.00 5.33 -2.90
CA ALA A 193 -6.56 5.51 -3.10
C ALA A 193 -5.72 4.73 -2.07
N ILE A 194 -4.64 4.12 -2.55
CA ILE A 194 -3.55 3.57 -1.71
C ILE A 194 -2.34 4.46 -1.91
N VAL A 195 -1.91 5.16 -0.87
CA VAL A 195 -0.72 6.00 -0.88
C VAL A 195 0.39 5.30 -0.10
N LEU A 196 1.53 5.17 -0.75
CA LEU A 196 2.77 4.66 -0.18
C LEU A 196 3.69 5.82 0.16
N GLU A 197 4.23 5.84 1.38
CA GLU A 197 5.36 6.67 1.74
C GLU A 197 6.63 5.82 1.79
N GLN A 198 7.64 6.24 1.03
CA GLN A 198 8.96 5.62 1.00
C GLN A 198 9.99 6.57 1.59
N ARG A 199 10.87 6.05 2.43
CA ARG A 199 11.99 6.81 2.96
C ARG A 199 13.24 6.62 2.12
N ARG A 200 14.00 7.69 1.99
CA ARG A 200 15.27 7.74 1.29
C ARG A 200 16.30 8.47 2.16
N LEU A 201 17.49 7.91 2.28
CA LEU A 201 18.59 8.59 2.97
C LEU A 201 19.10 9.73 2.08
N GLN A 202 19.11 10.94 2.62
CA GLN A 202 19.73 12.11 1.99
C GLN A 202 20.92 12.57 2.84
N THR A 203 21.98 13.01 2.16
CA THR A 203 23.14 13.62 2.82
C THR A 203 23.29 15.02 2.25
N ASP A 204 23.32 16.02 3.12
CA ASP A 204 23.50 17.43 2.74
C ASP A 204 24.97 17.75 2.38
N GLU A 205 25.21 18.98 1.96
CA GLU A 205 26.55 19.46 1.59
C GLU A 205 27.52 19.48 2.78
N GLN A 206 27.01 19.48 4.01
CA GLN A 206 27.78 19.43 5.24
C GLN A 206 28.09 17.98 5.68
N GLY A 207 27.62 16.96 4.92
CA GLY A 207 27.77 15.55 5.22
C GLY A 207 26.81 15.03 6.30
N GLN A 208 25.80 15.81 6.68
CA GLN A 208 24.78 15.38 7.62
C GLN A 208 23.70 14.57 6.90
N SER A 209 23.47 13.36 7.37
CA SER A 209 22.45 12.47 6.78
C SER A 209 21.12 12.63 7.50
N SER A 210 20.02 12.66 6.70
CA SER A 210 18.65 12.72 7.17
C SER A 210 17.74 11.84 6.33
N TRP A 211 16.56 11.48 6.87
CA TRP A 211 15.54 10.76 6.10
C TRP A 211 14.66 11.74 5.34
N ALA A 212 14.55 11.54 4.03
CA ALA A 212 13.52 12.14 3.19
C ALA A 212 12.41 11.14 2.93
N HIS A 213 11.19 11.64 2.78
CA HIS A 213 10.00 10.84 2.56
C HIS A 213 9.32 11.27 1.26
N ASP A 214 9.16 10.33 0.35
CA ASP A 214 8.51 10.53 -0.94
C ASP A 214 7.17 9.77 -0.95
N LEU A 215 6.11 10.41 -1.48
CA LEU A 215 4.78 9.84 -1.59
C LEU A 215 4.48 9.41 -3.02
N CYS A 216 3.87 8.25 -3.21
CA CYS A 216 3.32 7.81 -4.49
C CYS A 216 1.99 7.07 -4.29
N VAL A 217 1.16 7.04 -5.33
CA VAL A 217 -0.09 6.28 -5.36
C VAL A 217 0.16 4.92 -5.95
N LEU A 218 -0.42 3.87 -5.35
CA LEU A 218 -0.34 2.50 -5.83
C LEU A 218 -1.62 2.10 -6.58
N GLY A 219 -1.44 1.39 -7.68
CA GLY A 219 -2.53 0.96 -8.54
C GLY A 219 -3.07 2.08 -9.42
N GLU A 220 -3.94 1.71 -10.34
CA GLU A 220 -4.58 2.64 -11.26
C GLU A 220 -5.74 3.35 -10.58
N SER A 221 -6.12 4.50 -11.10
CA SER A 221 -7.25 5.29 -10.60
C SER A 221 -8.58 4.62 -10.91
N GLY A 222 -8.87 3.43 -10.56
CA GLY A 222 -10.09 2.62 -10.57
C GLY A 222 -11.34 3.05 -11.37
N LYS A 223 -11.20 4.02 -12.26
CA LYS A 223 -12.20 4.44 -13.23
C LYS A 223 -11.92 3.69 -14.51
N GLY A 224 -12.74 2.67 -14.80
CA GLY A 224 -12.69 1.93 -16.05
C GLY A 224 -12.83 2.85 -17.28
N GLU A 225 -12.84 2.27 -18.50
CA GLU A 225 -12.99 3.01 -19.79
C GLU A 225 -14.17 4.01 -19.80
N PHE A 226 -15.15 3.81 -18.92
CA PHE A 226 -16.25 4.72 -18.67
C PHE A 226 -16.01 5.42 -17.32
N ALA A 227 -15.62 6.68 -17.34
CA ALA A 227 -15.25 7.53 -16.22
C ALA A 227 -16.22 7.59 -15.00
N ASN A 228 -17.32 6.88 -15.03
CA ASN A 228 -18.41 6.92 -14.05
C ASN A 228 -18.79 5.54 -13.48
N GLN A 229 -17.97 4.50 -13.68
CA GLN A 229 -18.31 3.16 -13.20
C GLN A 229 -17.26 2.63 -12.24
N THR A 230 -17.53 2.82 -10.94
CA THR A 230 -16.74 2.19 -9.87
C THR A 230 -16.91 0.68 -9.91
N GLN A 231 -15.80 -0.05 -9.82
CA GLN A 231 -15.82 -1.51 -9.66
C GLN A 231 -16.09 -1.88 -8.21
N PHE A 232 -17.05 -2.78 -7.99
CA PHE A 232 -17.38 -3.28 -6.66
C PHE A 232 -17.11 -4.78 -6.56
N LEU A 233 -16.91 -5.26 -5.33
CA LEU A 233 -16.60 -6.66 -5.03
C LEU A 233 -17.60 -7.67 -5.59
N ASP A 234 -18.90 -7.32 -5.64
CA ASP A 234 -19.96 -8.22 -6.08
C ASP A 234 -19.93 -8.57 -7.57
N GLY A 235 -19.26 -7.74 -8.38
CA GLY A 235 -19.17 -7.92 -9.83
C GLY A 235 -17.76 -8.04 -10.38
N VAL A 236 -16.72 -7.96 -9.53
CA VAL A 236 -15.33 -7.93 -9.99
C VAL A 236 -14.86 -9.31 -10.46
N GLY A 237 -14.29 -9.37 -11.66
CA GLY A 237 -13.57 -10.54 -12.17
C GLY A 237 -12.13 -10.64 -11.58
N PRO A 238 -11.54 -11.85 -11.61
CA PRO A 238 -10.17 -12.01 -11.13
C PRO A 238 -9.18 -11.03 -11.76
N ASP A 239 -9.29 -10.76 -13.05
CA ASP A 239 -8.35 -9.90 -13.78
C ASP A 239 -8.53 -8.40 -13.48
N GLU A 240 -9.66 -8.03 -12.91
CA GLU A 240 -9.99 -6.65 -12.52
C GLU A 240 -9.52 -6.33 -11.09
N VAL A 241 -9.15 -7.34 -10.30
CA VAL A 241 -8.55 -7.14 -8.98
C VAL A 241 -7.11 -6.69 -9.16
N GLN A 242 -6.81 -5.44 -8.81
CA GLN A 242 -5.45 -4.93 -8.84
C GLN A 242 -4.67 -5.44 -7.62
N VAL A 243 -3.53 -6.05 -7.86
CA VAL A 243 -2.67 -6.61 -6.80
C VAL A 243 -1.23 -6.30 -7.11
N GLY A 244 -0.48 -5.92 -6.12
CA GLY A 244 0.95 -5.72 -6.27
C GLY A 244 1.77 -6.09 -5.06
N CYS A 245 3.07 -6.23 -5.30
CA CYS A 245 4.07 -6.50 -4.29
C CYS A 245 5.24 -5.54 -4.48
N LEU A 246 5.73 -4.99 -3.38
CA LEU A 246 6.89 -4.10 -3.36
C LEU A 246 7.87 -4.51 -2.26
N PRO A 247 9.18 -4.22 -2.41
CA PRO A 247 10.13 -4.39 -1.33
C PRO A 247 9.76 -3.53 -0.12
N ALA A 248 9.68 -4.14 1.06
CA ALA A 248 9.28 -3.44 2.29
C ALA A 248 10.38 -2.58 2.90
N ALA A 249 11.64 -2.72 2.47
CA ALA A 249 12.80 -2.06 3.10
C ALA A 249 12.67 -0.53 3.18
N GLN A 250 12.14 0.09 2.15
CA GLN A 250 11.97 1.54 2.06
C GLN A 250 10.60 2.04 2.54
N VAL A 251 9.64 1.15 2.80
CA VAL A 251 8.30 1.52 3.25
C VAL A 251 8.38 2.17 4.62
N SER A 252 7.97 3.42 4.74
CA SER A 252 7.91 4.18 5.99
C SER A 252 6.49 4.51 6.42
N GLY A 253 5.53 4.50 5.49
CA GLY A 253 4.13 4.75 5.78
C GLY A 253 3.18 4.30 4.68
N LEU A 254 1.93 4.14 5.02
CA LEU A 254 0.83 3.83 4.11
C LEU A 254 -0.42 4.59 4.53
N ALA A 255 -1.21 4.99 3.55
CA ALA A 255 -2.55 5.52 3.75
C ALA A 255 -3.51 4.90 2.73
N LEU A 256 -4.58 4.24 3.21
CA LEU A 256 -5.71 3.85 2.42
C LEU A 256 -6.82 4.87 2.61
N MET A 257 -7.50 5.26 1.55
CA MET A 257 -8.54 6.30 1.58
C MET A 257 -9.71 5.90 0.68
N SER A 258 -10.95 6.15 1.13
CA SER A 258 -12.11 6.15 0.23
C SER A 258 -12.00 7.28 -0.79
N ASP A 259 -12.80 7.26 -1.82
CA ASP A 259 -12.83 8.31 -2.83
C ASP A 259 -13.16 9.68 -2.23
N GLY A 260 -14.15 9.78 -1.32
CA GLY A 260 -14.50 11.02 -0.62
C GLY A 260 -13.38 11.61 0.23
N ALA A 261 -12.47 10.79 0.77
CA ALA A 261 -11.27 11.27 1.42
C ALA A 261 -10.16 11.63 0.41
N ALA A 262 -10.03 10.84 -0.66
CA ALA A 262 -9.02 11.03 -1.69
C ALA A 262 -9.24 12.32 -2.49
N GLU A 263 -10.48 12.79 -2.69
CA GLU A 263 -10.82 14.02 -3.41
C GLU A 263 -9.95 15.24 -3.00
N ARG A 264 -9.52 15.31 -1.73
CA ARG A 264 -8.70 16.41 -1.19
C ARG A 264 -7.25 16.05 -0.97
N LEU A 265 -6.93 14.79 -0.94
CA LEU A 265 -5.60 14.32 -0.54
C LEU A 265 -4.78 13.79 -1.72
N VAL A 266 -5.43 13.41 -2.82
CA VAL A 266 -4.79 12.84 -4.01
C VAL A 266 -5.31 13.55 -5.26
N ALA A 267 -4.41 13.90 -6.18
CA ALA A 267 -4.82 14.41 -7.49
C ALA A 267 -5.61 13.33 -8.25
N HIS A 268 -6.61 13.72 -9.02
CA HIS A 268 -7.50 12.80 -9.74
C HIS A 268 -6.76 11.81 -10.65
N ASP A 269 -5.63 12.21 -11.21
CA ASP A 269 -4.77 11.39 -12.07
C ASP A 269 -3.73 10.57 -11.26
N GLY A 270 -3.77 10.62 -9.93
CA GLY A 270 -2.81 9.96 -9.05
C GLY A 270 -1.40 10.56 -9.06
N SER A 271 -1.15 11.61 -9.85
CA SER A 271 0.20 12.16 -10.06
C SER A 271 0.78 12.88 -8.84
N ARG A 272 -0.07 13.36 -7.95
CA ARG A 272 0.33 14.14 -6.77
C ARG A 272 -0.47 13.76 -5.54
N VAL A 273 0.20 13.76 -4.41
CA VAL A 273 -0.38 13.56 -3.09
C VAL A 273 -0.20 14.83 -2.28
N ALA A 274 -1.24 15.27 -1.56
CA ALA A 274 -1.17 16.45 -0.73
C ALA A 274 -0.15 16.29 0.41
N LEU A 275 0.61 17.34 0.73
CA LEU A 275 1.56 17.36 1.85
C LEU A 275 0.90 17.04 3.19
N ARG A 276 -0.41 17.20 3.29
CA ARG A 276 -1.19 16.83 4.47
C ARG A 276 -1.05 15.34 4.80
N VAL A 277 -0.93 14.46 3.80
CA VAL A 277 -0.70 13.01 4.01
C VAL A 277 0.64 12.77 4.70
N SER A 278 1.73 13.41 4.22
CA SER A 278 3.03 13.37 4.90
C SER A 278 2.95 13.87 6.34
N SER A 279 2.22 14.97 6.56
CA SER A 279 2.03 15.51 7.91
C SER A 279 1.28 14.55 8.84
N LEU A 280 0.25 13.85 8.34
CA LEU A 280 -0.48 12.83 9.11
C LEU A 280 0.43 11.65 9.46
N LEU A 281 1.19 11.13 8.48
CA LEU A 281 2.12 10.03 8.71
C LEU A 281 3.25 10.42 9.68
N GLN A 282 3.75 11.67 9.61
CA GLN A 282 4.72 12.18 10.56
C GLN A 282 4.16 12.28 11.98
N GLN A 283 2.96 12.83 12.15
CA GLN A 283 2.29 12.88 13.45
C GLN A 283 2.02 11.48 14.01
N LEU A 284 1.70 10.52 13.13
CA LEU A 284 1.47 9.13 13.52
C LEU A 284 2.76 8.47 14.01
N ARG A 285 3.89 8.61 13.30
CA ARG A 285 5.19 8.03 13.71
C ARG A 285 5.73 8.65 15.00
N GLU A 286 5.30 9.88 15.32
CA GLU A 286 5.61 10.57 16.58
C GLU A 286 4.61 10.23 17.72
N ASP A 287 3.63 9.35 17.47
CA ASP A 287 2.54 9.00 18.40
C ASP A 287 1.69 10.21 18.85
N LYS A 288 1.57 11.21 17.96
CA LYS A 288 0.79 12.44 18.21
C LYS A 288 -0.58 12.45 17.54
N LEU A 289 -0.76 11.66 16.48
CA LEU A 289 -2.03 11.61 15.74
C LEU A 289 -3.10 10.90 16.55
N ARG A 290 -4.23 11.58 16.76
CA ARG A 290 -5.41 11.04 17.46
C ARG A 290 -6.58 10.92 16.48
N ARG A 291 -7.44 9.92 16.69
CA ARG A 291 -8.64 9.71 15.91
C ARG A 291 -9.50 10.99 15.79
N SER A 292 -9.67 11.72 16.89
CA SER A 292 -10.41 12.98 16.90
C SER A 292 -9.80 14.08 16.01
N ALA A 293 -8.49 14.03 15.73
CA ALA A 293 -7.86 14.95 14.80
C ALA A 293 -8.23 14.62 13.35
N LEU A 294 -8.35 13.32 13.00
CA LEU A 294 -8.84 12.88 11.69
C LEU A 294 -10.32 13.25 11.51
N THR A 295 -11.17 12.99 12.53
CA THR A 295 -12.58 13.41 12.51
C THR A 295 -12.69 14.91 12.26
N ARG A 296 -11.92 15.74 13.00
CA ARG A 296 -11.93 17.20 12.83
C ARG A 296 -11.51 17.60 11.43
N MET A 297 -10.41 17.03 10.93
CA MET A 297 -9.90 17.27 9.57
C MET A 297 -10.99 17.04 8.51
N PHE A 298 -11.71 15.93 8.60
CA PHE A 298 -12.73 15.60 7.62
C PHE A 298 -13.94 16.54 7.62
N TYR A 299 -14.15 17.30 8.71
CA TYR A 299 -15.21 18.32 8.81
C TYR A 299 -14.69 19.77 8.75
N GLU A 300 -13.39 19.98 8.47
CA GLU A 300 -12.88 21.33 8.19
C GLU A 300 -13.54 21.91 6.93
N GLU A 301 -13.81 23.19 6.93
CA GLU A 301 -14.44 23.89 5.81
C GLU A 301 -13.66 23.69 4.51
N ASP A 302 -12.34 23.84 4.56
CA ASP A 302 -11.44 23.65 3.41
C ASP A 302 -11.47 22.20 2.89
N PHE A 303 -11.77 21.23 3.74
CA PHE A 303 -11.90 19.83 3.33
C PHE A 303 -13.27 19.55 2.71
N CYS A 304 -14.30 20.25 3.13
CA CYS A 304 -15.68 20.01 2.70
C CYS A 304 -16.08 20.81 1.45
N THR A 305 -15.55 22.03 1.29
CA THR A 305 -15.96 22.94 0.20
C THR A 305 -15.57 22.39 -1.16
N GLY A 306 -16.55 22.26 -2.07
CA GLY A 306 -16.33 21.81 -3.45
C GLY A 306 -15.98 20.33 -3.60
N THR A 307 -16.35 19.49 -2.64
CA THR A 307 -16.29 18.02 -2.72
C THR A 307 -17.68 17.45 -2.97
N SER A 308 -17.76 16.13 -3.29
CA SER A 308 -19.01 15.37 -3.45
C SER A 308 -19.88 15.41 -2.18
N GLY A 309 -19.27 15.60 -1.01
CA GLY A 309 -19.94 15.48 0.27
C GLY A 309 -20.18 14.04 0.69
N ASP A 310 -19.53 13.08 0.05
CA ASP A 310 -19.60 11.65 0.34
C ASP A 310 -18.93 11.31 1.67
N ASP A 311 -19.10 10.07 2.13
CA ASP A 311 -18.44 9.54 3.31
C ASP A 311 -16.92 9.60 3.14
N ARG A 312 -16.20 9.71 4.24
CA ARG A 312 -14.75 9.85 4.23
C ARG A 312 -14.11 8.88 5.19
N SER A 313 -13.25 8.05 4.67
CA SER A 313 -12.50 7.11 5.51
C SER A 313 -11.03 7.07 5.16
N ILE A 314 -10.22 6.82 6.18
CA ILE A 314 -8.78 6.69 6.07
C ILE A 314 -8.27 5.63 7.04
N ALA A 315 -7.34 4.80 6.58
CA ALA A 315 -6.54 3.92 7.41
C ALA A 315 -5.07 4.23 7.19
N LEU A 316 -4.33 4.44 8.27
CA LEU A 316 -2.94 4.91 8.26
C LEU A 316 -2.04 3.95 9.02
N THR A 317 -0.83 3.74 8.52
CA THR A 317 0.27 3.17 9.29
C THR A 317 1.56 3.91 9.01
N ALA A 318 2.39 4.12 10.03
CA ALA A 318 3.70 4.76 9.90
C ALA A 318 4.74 4.06 10.77
N CYS A 319 5.93 3.85 10.20
CA CYS A 319 7.07 3.25 10.87
C CYS A 319 7.96 4.34 11.46
N VAL A 320 8.44 4.14 12.66
CA VAL A 320 9.49 5.00 13.24
C VAL A 320 10.77 4.87 12.39
N ASP A 321 11.33 6.01 12.02
CA ASP A 321 12.57 6.00 11.26
C ASP A 321 13.72 5.46 12.10
N PRO A 322 14.61 4.67 11.49
CA PRO A 322 15.80 4.20 12.17
C PRO A 322 16.71 5.37 12.54
N VAL A 323 17.36 5.27 13.71
CA VAL A 323 18.36 6.26 14.13
C VAL A 323 19.55 6.18 13.18
N ILE A 324 19.86 7.28 12.50
CA ILE A 324 21.06 7.42 11.70
C ILE A 324 22.22 7.56 12.70
N ARG A 325 23.00 6.48 12.88
CA ARG A 325 24.25 6.55 13.62
C ARG A 325 25.29 7.16 12.67
N SER A 326 25.70 8.41 12.92
CA SER A 326 26.90 8.93 12.32
C SER A 326 28.04 8.01 12.79
N GLU A 327 28.69 7.30 11.88
CA GLU A 327 30.01 6.73 12.13
C GLU A 327 30.99 7.87 12.29
N THR A 328 30.84 8.61 13.39
CA THR A 328 31.82 9.60 13.82
C THR A 328 33.01 8.81 14.33
N ALA A 329 34.00 8.69 13.42
CA ALA A 329 35.38 8.58 13.77
C ALA A 329 35.69 7.62 14.94
N THR A 330 35.67 6.33 14.68
CA THR A 330 36.72 5.53 15.23
C THR A 330 38.01 6.12 14.62
N LYS A 331 38.57 7.15 15.28
CA LYS A 331 39.98 7.47 15.13
C LYS A 331 40.69 6.15 15.28
N ILE A 332 41.13 5.60 14.17
CA ILE A 332 42.14 4.58 14.13
C ILE A 332 43.31 5.25 14.86
N GLN A 333 43.42 4.99 16.16
CA GLN A 333 44.66 5.22 16.86
C GLN A 333 45.68 4.40 16.07
N ALA A 334 46.51 5.11 15.31
CA ALA A 334 47.67 4.52 14.69
C ALA A 334 48.38 3.69 15.76
N PRO A 335 48.78 2.44 15.51
CA PRO A 335 49.46 1.64 16.49
C PRO A 335 50.67 2.43 16.96
N ALA A 336 50.73 2.69 18.27
CA ALA A 336 51.85 3.37 18.90
C ALA A 336 53.11 2.66 18.45
N THR A 337 53.99 3.39 17.76
CA THR A 337 55.32 2.92 17.37
C THR A 337 55.99 2.40 18.63
N PRO A 338 56.46 1.13 18.69
CA PRO A 338 57.10 0.61 19.88
C PRO A 338 58.34 1.44 20.20
N ALA A 339 58.36 2.03 21.40
CA ALA A 339 59.49 2.80 21.90
C ALA A 339 60.74 1.95 21.81
N ALA A 340 61.79 2.48 21.13
CA ALA A 340 63.10 1.86 20.98
C ALA A 340 63.67 1.47 22.37
N ALA A 341 64.02 0.21 22.52
CA ALA A 341 64.62 -0.32 23.73
C ALA A 341 65.96 0.39 24.03
N PRO A 342 66.27 0.75 25.29
CA PRO A 342 67.51 1.45 25.64
C PRO A 342 68.69 0.54 25.40
N THR A 343 69.64 0.98 24.58
CA THR A 343 70.95 0.33 24.33
C THR A 343 71.76 0.22 25.62
N LYS A 344 72.07 -1.00 26.03
CA LYS A 344 72.96 -1.28 27.16
C LYS A 344 74.37 -0.78 26.83
N LYS A 345 74.83 0.28 27.51
CA LYS A 345 76.23 0.71 27.51
C LYS A 345 77.12 -0.38 28.14
N SER A 346 78.04 -0.91 27.35
CA SER A 346 79.06 -1.87 27.82
C SER A 346 80.03 -1.18 28.79
N ARG A 347 80.07 -1.62 30.03
CA ARG A 347 81.10 -1.23 31.03
C ARG A 347 82.39 -1.89 30.67
N LYS A 348 83.38 -1.12 30.18
CA LYS A 348 84.81 -1.51 30.09
C LYS A 348 85.37 -1.72 31.49
N ARG A 349 85.75 -2.92 31.75
CA ARG A 349 86.46 -3.32 32.97
C ARG A 349 87.95 -2.98 32.81
N ASN A 350 88.41 -1.94 33.51
CA ASN A 350 89.83 -1.64 33.62
C ASN A 350 90.50 -2.62 34.59
N ARG A 351 91.39 -3.45 34.08
CA ARG A 351 92.38 -4.22 34.90
C ARG A 351 93.59 -3.32 35.13
N ARG A 352 93.83 -2.93 36.39
CA ARG A 352 95.19 -2.48 36.83
C ARG A 352 95.89 -3.66 37.41
N ARG A 353 97.09 -3.81 36.88
CA ARG A 353 98.16 -4.62 37.50
C ARG A 353 98.80 -3.80 38.59
N GLY A 354 99.27 -4.44 39.64
CA GLY A 354 100.08 -4.03 40.69
C GLY A 354 99.97 -5.00 41.87
#